data_699d5e96717f7afe94fd49964fefc14e
#
_entry.id   699d5e96717f7afe94fd49964fefc14e
#
_cell.length_a   1.000
_cell.length_b   1.000
_cell.length_c   1.000
_cell.angle_alpha   90.00
_cell.angle_beta   90.00
_cell.angle_gamma   90.00
#
_symmetry.space_group_name_H-M   'P 1'
#
loop_
_entity.id
_entity.type
_entity.pdbx_description
1 polymer ?
#
loop_
_entity_poly.entity_id
_entity_poly.type
_entity_poly.pdbx_seq_one_letter_code
_entity_poly.pdbx_strand_id
1 'polypeptide(L)'
;MISEEQEVSLATRKTKGAKGGGTIRQRPDGRWEARYTLGIDPGTGKQIQKSVYGKTQKEVRQKLTAITAEIDSGTYQEPCKMTVNEWLDIWLRDYQIGVKDSTAYLYERQAKLYLRPVLGSIPLETLKAHTIQRLYNSLSQEHDGQLALSAKAIKNI
;
A
#
# COMPACT_ATOMS: atom_id res chain seq x y z
N MET A 1 -34.75 -45.15 -38.79
CA MET A 1 -34.62 -45.60 -37.41
C MET A 1 -33.29 -45.18 -36.93
N ILE A 2 -33.38 -44.30 -35.97
CA ILE A 2 -32.51 -43.97 -34.85
C ILE A 2 -31.27 -43.16 -35.18
N SER A 3 -31.46 -41.93 -34.86
CA SER A 3 -30.49 -40.86 -34.64
C SER A 3 -29.72 -41.11 -33.38
N GLU A 4 -28.41 -41.15 -33.43
CA GLU A 4 -27.54 -40.92 -32.28
C GLU A 4 -27.09 -39.47 -32.27
N GLU A 5 -27.62 -38.72 -31.34
CA GLU A 5 -27.19 -37.38 -31.02
C GLU A 5 -25.80 -37.44 -30.40
N GLN A 6 -24.79 -37.05 -31.17
CA GLN A 6 -23.46 -36.80 -30.62
C GLN A 6 -23.46 -35.42 -29.95
N GLU A 7 -23.58 -35.40 -28.62
CA GLU A 7 -23.23 -34.25 -27.80
C GLU A 7 -21.76 -33.88 -28.04
N VAL A 8 -21.54 -32.90 -28.85
CA VAL A 8 -20.22 -32.26 -28.98
C VAL A 8 -20.00 -31.41 -27.76
N SER A 9 -19.34 -31.95 -26.75
CA SER A 9 -18.77 -31.22 -25.63
C SER A 9 -17.82 -30.13 -26.17
N LEU A 10 -18.29 -28.91 -26.23
CA LEU A 10 -17.47 -27.74 -26.51
C LEU A 10 -16.51 -27.52 -25.35
N ALA A 11 -15.37 -28.17 -25.39
CA ALA A 11 -14.24 -27.86 -24.55
C ALA A 11 -13.83 -26.41 -24.82
N THR A 12 -14.18 -25.52 -23.92
CA THR A 12 -13.82 -24.09 -23.94
C THR A 12 -12.28 -24.01 -24.03
N ARG A 13 -11.76 -23.73 -25.22
CA ARG A 13 -10.33 -23.46 -25.42
C ARG A 13 -9.94 -22.29 -24.55
N LYS A 14 -9.11 -22.55 -23.52
CA LYS A 14 -8.44 -21.51 -22.77
C LYS A 14 -7.58 -20.69 -23.73
N THR A 15 -8.06 -19.55 -24.13
CA THR A 15 -7.28 -18.57 -24.92
C THR A 15 -6.07 -18.19 -24.07
N LYS A 16 -4.85 -18.49 -24.56
CA LYS A 16 -3.60 -17.97 -24.00
C LYS A 16 -3.68 -16.45 -24.07
N GLY A 17 -3.72 -15.77 -22.89
CA GLY A 17 -3.64 -14.34 -22.82
C GLY A 17 -2.32 -13.82 -23.44
N ALA A 18 -2.33 -12.59 -23.96
CA ALA A 18 -1.15 -11.94 -24.49
C ALA A 18 0.01 -11.99 -23.45
N LYS A 19 1.26 -12.12 -23.94
CA LYS A 19 2.46 -12.07 -23.08
C LYS A 19 2.44 -10.76 -22.29
N GLY A 20 2.44 -10.84 -20.96
CA GLY A 20 2.37 -9.68 -20.05
C GLY A 20 0.97 -9.41 -19.47
N GLY A 21 -0.10 -9.95 -20.04
CA GLY A 21 -1.50 -9.63 -19.66
C GLY A 21 -2.00 -10.26 -18.35
N GLY A 22 -1.13 -10.92 -17.56
CA GLY A 22 -1.52 -11.57 -16.31
C GLY A 22 -2.47 -12.76 -16.50
N THR A 23 -2.69 -13.54 -15.44
CA THR A 23 -3.62 -14.68 -15.45
C THR A 23 -4.75 -14.41 -14.47
N ILE A 24 -6.00 -14.53 -14.93
CA ILE A 24 -7.19 -14.40 -14.08
C ILE A 24 -7.79 -15.77 -13.86
N ARG A 25 -8.06 -16.11 -12.60
CA ARG A 25 -8.71 -17.38 -12.21
C ARG A 25 -9.70 -17.17 -11.07
N GLN A 26 -10.68 -18.05 -10.99
CA GLN A 26 -11.51 -18.15 -9.80
C GLN A 26 -10.89 -19.13 -8.81
N ARG A 27 -10.85 -18.75 -7.55
CA ARG A 27 -10.38 -19.58 -6.44
C ARG A 27 -11.51 -20.48 -5.93
N PRO A 28 -11.18 -21.59 -5.23
CA PRO A 28 -12.19 -22.45 -4.60
C PRO A 28 -13.07 -21.72 -3.58
N ASP A 29 -12.57 -20.63 -2.98
CA ASP A 29 -13.31 -19.77 -2.03
C ASP A 29 -14.28 -18.78 -2.72
N GLY A 30 -14.48 -18.92 -4.05
CA GLY A 30 -15.38 -18.10 -4.85
C GLY A 30 -14.81 -16.74 -5.25
N ARG A 31 -13.69 -16.29 -4.68
CA ARG A 31 -13.04 -15.04 -5.05
C ARG A 31 -12.26 -15.17 -6.36
N TRP A 32 -12.13 -14.06 -7.08
CA TRP A 32 -11.32 -13.96 -8.28
C TRP A 32 -9.92 -13.47 -7.93
N GLU A 33 -8.91 -14.07 -8.56
CA GLU A 33 -7.49 -13.72 -8.42
C GLU A 33 -6.92 -13.41 -9.80
N ALA A 34 -6.19 -12.30 -9.92
CA ALA A 34 -5.32 -12.06 -11.06
C ALA A 34 -3.87 -11.97 -10.60
N ARG A 35 -2.96 -12.58 -11.38
CA ARG A 35 -1.51 -12.52 -11.16
C ARG A 35 -0.85 -11.65 -12.21
N TYR A 36 0.09 -10.85 -11.78
CA TYR A 36 0.90 -9.99 -12.63
C TYR A 36 2.36 -10.04 -12.22
N THR A 37 3.25 -9.71 -13.15
CA THR A 37 4.70 -9.70 -12.92
C THR A 37 5.17 -8.26 -12.75
N LEU A 38 5.86 -7.96 -11.66
CA LEU A 38 6.47 -6.64 -11.41
C LEU A 38 7.80 -6.48 -12.14
N GLY A 39 8.55 -7.57 -12.33
CA GLY A 39 9.88 -7.57 -12.91
C GLY A 39 10.62 -8.84 -12.57
N ILE A 40 11.93 -8.77 -12.68
CA ILE A 40 12.86 -9.86 -12.36
C ILE A 40 13.68 -9.42 -11.14
N ASP A 41 13.77 -10.26 -10.14
CA ASP A 41 14.65 -10.08 -8.99
C ASP A 41 16.13 -10.11 -9.46
N PRO A 42 16.89 -9.01 -9.32
CA PRO A 42 18.26 -8.95 -9.77
C PRO A 42 19.21 -9.91 -9.04
N GLY A 43 18.87 -10.31 -7.81
CA GLY A 43 19.68 -11.24 -7.02
C GLY A 43 19.46 -12.70 -7.38
N THR A 44 18.23 -13.08 -7.73
CA THR A 44 17.87 -14.49 -7.98
C THR A 44 17.52 -14.80 -9.43
N GLY A 45 17.36 -13.80 -10.29
CA GLY A 45 16.93 -13.94 -11.69
C GLY A 45 15.47 -14.44 -11.84
N LYS A 46 14.70 -14.55 -10.76
CA LYS A 46 13.32 -15.04 -10.78
C LYS A 46 12.33 -13.90 -10.98
N GLN A 47 11.19 -14.23 -11.62
CA GLN A 47 10.10 -13.26 -11.75
C GLN A 47 9.44 -12.96 -10.40
N ILE A 48 9.31 -11.66 -10.10
CA ILE A 48 8.54 -11.19 -8.95
C ILE A 48 7.09 -11.13 -9.38
N GLN A 49 6.26 -12.05 -8.86
CA GLN A 49 4.84 -12.13 -9.15
C GLN A 49 4.02 -11.67 -7.94
N LYS A 50 2.99 -10.87 -8.21
CA LYS A 50 2.00 -10.41 -7.22
C LYS A 50 0.60 -10.79 -7.67
N SER A 51 -0.35 -10.77 -6.73
CA SER A 51 -1.75 -11.11 -7.00
C SER A 51 -2.68 -10.00 -6.51
N VAL A 52 -3.73 -9.73 -7.27
CA VAL A 52 -4.85 -8.92 -6.84
C VAL A 52 -6.12 -9.75 -6.76
N TYR A 53 -7.01 -9.37 -5.87
CA TYR A 53 -8.23 -10.10 -5.56
C TYR A 53 -9.46 -9.22 -5.71
N GLY A 54 -10.59 -9.85 -6.04
CA GLY A 54 -11.88 -9.20 -6.12
C GLY A 54 -13.04 -10.19 -5.99
N LYS A 55 -14.24 -9.65 -5.81
CA LYS A 55 -15.46 -10.45 -5.73
C LYS A 55 -15.93 -10.91 -7.11
N THR A 56 -15.65 -10.15 -8.15
CA THR A 56 -16.05 -10.43 -9.53
C THR A 56 -14.85 -10.44 -10.48
N GLN A 57 -14.99 -11.17 -11.60
CA GLN A 57 -13.98 -11.20 -12.66
C GLN A 57 -13.75 -9.81 -13.25
N LYS A 58 -14.82 -9.01 -13.40
CA LYS A 58 -14.75 -7.64 -13.94
C LYS A 58 -13.90 -6.74 -13.06
N GLU A 59 -14.13 -6.78 -11.74
CA GLU A 59 -13.38 -6.00 -10.75
C GLU A 59 -11.88 -6.32 -10.81
N VAL A 60 -11.54 -7.62 -10.82
CA VAL A 60 -10.13 -8.06 -10.85
C VAL A 60 -9.46 -7.68 -12.17
N ARG A 61 -10.20 -7.75 -13.30
CA ARG A 61 -9.68 -7.31 -14.60
C ARG A 61 -9.39 -5.81 -14.61
N GLN A 62 -10.27 -4.99 -14.05
CA GLN A 62 -10.06 -3.53 -13.95
C GLN A 62 -8.82 -3.21 -13.09
N LYS A 63 -8.70 -3.85 -11.93
CA LYS A 63 -7.52 -3.70 -11.06
C LYS A 63 -6.23 -4.12 -11.78
N LEU A 64 -6.26 -5.25 -12.48
CA LEU A 64 -5.11 -5.75 -13.24
C LEU A 64 -4.70 -4.75 -14.33
N THR A 65 -5.64 -4.23 -15.10
CA THR A 65 -5.38 -3.26 -16.16
C THR A 65 -4.77 -1.97 -15.61
N ALA A 66 -5.30 -1.44 -14.50
CA ALA A 66 -4.76 -0.25 -13.84
C ALA A 66 -3.30 -0.47 -13.39
N ILE A 67 -3.05 -1.58 -12.68
CA ILE A 67 -1.70 -1.92 -12.19
C ILE A 67 -0.72 -2.14 -13.36
N THR A 68 -1.15 -2.82 -14.42
CA THR A 68 -0.29 -3.04 -15.59
C THR A 68 0.07 -1.72 -16.26
N ALA A 69 -0.87 -0.79 -16.38
CA ALA A 69 -0.61 0.53 -16.92
C ALA A 69 0.38 1.34 -16.07
N GLU A 70 0.28 1.25 -14.73
CA GLU A 70 1.23 1.88 -13.81
C GLU A 70 2.63 1.26 -13.90
N ILE A 71 2.74 -0.07 -14.08
CA ILE A 71 4.01 -0.77 -14.29
C ILE A 71 4.64 -0.34 -15.61
N ASP A 72 3.87 -0.31 -16.68
CA ASP A 72 4.34 0.05 -18.03
C ASP A 72 4.78 1.51 -18.11
N SER A 73 4.12 2.40 -17.35
CA SER A 73 4.52 3.82 -17.24
C SER A 73 5.65 4.07 -16.24
N GLY A 74 6.10 3.05 -15.49
CA GLY A 74 7.12 3.18 -14.45
C GLY A 74 6.65 3.93 -13.19
N THR A 75 5.35 4.18 -13.06
CA THR A 75 4.77 4.89 -11.91
C THR A 75 4.27 3.95 -10.81
N TYR A 76 4.33 2.64 -11.05
CA TYR A 76 3.87 1.66 -10.06
C TYR A 76 4.66 1.75 -8.76
N GLN A 77 3.96 1.96 -7.67
CA GLN A 77 4.50 1.87 -6.31
C GLN A 77 3.86 0.68 -5.60
N GLU A 78 4.68 -0.18 -5.02
CA GLU A 78 4.16 -1.29 -4.23
C GLU A 78 3.40 -0.73 -3.03
N PRO A 79 2.15 -1.17 -2.77
CA PRO A 79 1.40 -0.73 -1.60
C PRO A 79 2.21 -0.95 -0.32
N CYS A 80 2.56 0.13 0.33
CA CYS A 80 3.31 0.11 1.57
C CYS A 80 2.35 -0.08 2.74
N LYS A 81 2.35 -1.26 3.36
CA LYS A 81 1.52 -1.54 4.54
C LYS A 81 2.07 -0.92 5.82
N MET A 82 3.28 -0.35 5.74
CA MET A 82 3.96 0.27 6.87
C MET A 82 3.11 1.40 7.45
N THR A 83 2.96 1.41 8.76
CA THR A 83 2.30 2.47 9.50
C THR A 83 3.26 3.62 9.79
N VAL A 84 2.72 4.79 10.16
CA VAL A 84 3.54 5.92 10.61
C VAL A 84 4.40 5.54 11.82
N ASN A 85 3.90 4.71 12.74
CA ASN A 85 4.70 4.23 13.88
C ASN A 85 5.92 3.45 13.44
N GLU A 86 5.75 2.47 12.55
CA GLU A 86 6.85 1.66 12.03
C GLU A 86 7.87 2.51 11.28
N TRP A 87 7.40 3.49 10.52
CA TRP A 87 8.28 4.45 9.84
C TRP A 87 9.05 5.33 10.84
N LEU A 88 8.40 5.85 11.87
CA LEU A 88 9.05 6.63 12.92
C LEU A 88 10.13 5.82 13.66
N ASP A 89 9.90 4.52 13.90
CA ASP A 89 10.91 3.65 14.51
C ASP A 89 12.15 3.51 13.63
N ILE A 90 11.96 3.32 12.32
CA ILE A 90 13.05 3.27 11.35
C ILE A 90 13.77 4.62 11.28
N TRP A 91 13.01 5.71 11.20
CA TRP A 91 13.58 7.05 11.08
C TRP A 91 14.39 7.44 12.32
N LEU A 92 13.88 7.18 13.52
CA LEU A 92 14.59 7.45 14.77
C LEU A 92 15.86 6.61 14.91
N ARG A 93 15.88 5.39 14.39
CA ARG A 93 17.03 4.49 14.46
C ARG A 93 18.09 4.79 13.40
N ASP A 94 17.66 4.98 12.14
CA ASP A 94 18.57 4.89 10.98
C ASP A 94 18.88 6.26 10.35
N TYR A 95 18.03 7.27 10.56
CA TYR A 95 18.15 8.57 9.88
C TYR A 95 18.71 9.70 10.74
N GLN A 96 19.11 9.42 11.97
CA GLN A 96 19.66 10.42 12.89
C GLN A 96 21.20 10.43 12.94
N ILE A 97 21.86 9.96 11.88
CA ILE A 97 23.32 9.93 11.82
C ILE A 97 23.87 11.37 11.86
N GLY A 98 24.76 11.65 12.81
CA GLY A 98 25.35 12.99 13.00
C GLY A 98 24.49 14.00 13.75
N VAL A 99 23.31 13.62 14.22
CA VAL A 99 22.47 14.47 15.09
C VAL A 99 22.97 14.40 16.53
N LYS A 100 23.01 15.55 17.24
CA LYS A 100 23.38 15.60 18.66
C LYS A 100 22.37 14.81 19.50
N ASP A 101 22.84 14.11 20.55
CA ASP A 101 22.01 13.29 21.44
C ASP A 101 20.82 14.07 22.01
N SER A 102 21.03 15.33 22.40
CA SER A 102 19.95 16.18 22.89
C SER A 102 18.84 16.46 21.87
N THR A 103 19.22 16.54 20.60
CA THR A 103 18.27 16.73 19.49
C THR A 103 17.56 15.41 19.17
N ALA A 104 18.27 14.31 19.15
CA ALA A 104 17.70 12.97 18.97
C ALA A 104 16.65 12.67 20.04
N TYR A 105 16.99 12.94 21.32
CA TYR A 105 16.04 12.83 22.42
C TYR A 105 14.78 13.72 22.24
N LEU A 106 14.98 14.95 21.73
CA LEU A 106 13.85 15.85 21.46
C LEU A 106 12.92 15.26 20.38
N TYR A 107 13.48 14.76 19.29
CA TYR A 107 12.70 14.12 18.21
C TYR A 107 11.92 12.90 18.70
N GLU A 108 12.56 12.03 19.48
CA GLU A 108 11.89 10.88 20.08
C GLU A 108 10.73 11.30 20.99
N ARG A 109 10.98 12.29 21.85
CA ARG A 109 9.95 12.86 22.73
C ARG A 109 8.79 13.46 21.97
N GLN A 110 9.05 14.23 20.91
CA GLN A 110 8.03 14.83 20.07
C GLN A 110 7.21 13.78 19.32
N ALA A 111 7.88 12.79 18.73
CA ALA A 111 7.22 11.66 18.09
C ALA A 111 6.28 10.93 19.07
N LYS A 112 6.76 10.63 20.29
CA LYS A 112 5.99 9.93 21.31
C LYS A 112 4.77 10.71 21.80
N LEU A 113 4.92 12.01 22.03
CA LEU A 113 3.88 12.84 22.63
C LEU A 113 2.83 13.33 21.61
N TYR A 114 3.25 13.65 20.39
CA TYR A 114 2.39 14.35 19.43
C TYR A 114 2.06 13.53 18.18
N LEU A 115 3.02 12.82 17.60
CA LEU A 115 2.81 12.13 16.32
C LEU A 115 2.18 10.75 16.49
N ARG A 116 2.75 9.92 17.36
CA ARG A 116 2.30 8.53 17.54
C ARG A 116 0.85 8.38 17.99
N PRO A 117 0.34 9.19 18.94
CA PRO A 117 -1.04 9.03 19.40
C PRO A 117 -2.07 9.32 18.31
N VAL A 118 -1.79 10.23 17.38
CA VAL A 118 -2.74 10.70 16.37
C VAL A 118 -2.52 10.05 15.00
N LEU A 119 -1.26 9.94 14.58
CA LEU A 119 -0.92 9.45 13.24
C LEU A 119 -0.40 8.01 13.22
N GLY A 120 0.06 7.48 14.36
CA GLY A 120 0.84 6.27 14.43
C GLY A 120 0.23 5.03 13.79
N SER A 121 -1.07 4.84 13.91
CA SER A 121 -1.79 3.69 13.34
C SER A 121 -2.14 3.84 11.86
N ILE A 122 -1.93 5.02 11.27
CA ILE A 122 -2.30 5.30 9.89
C ILE A 122 -1.25 4.67 8.96
N PRO A 123 -1.65 3.86 7.95
CA PRO A 123 -0.73 3.41 6.92
C PRO A 123 -0.17 4.60 6.13
N LEU A 124 1.14 4.59 5.84
CA LEU A 124 1.80 5.70 5.12
C LEU A 124 1.15 6.01 3.77
N GLU A 125 0.69 4.99 3.05
CA GLU A 125 0.01 5.16 1.75
C GLU A 125 -1.31 5.92 1.84
N THR A 126 -1.96 5.91 3.02
CA THR A 126 -3.23 6.60 3.25
C THR A 126 -3.08 7.93 3.96
N LEU A 127 -1.85 8.28 4.39
CA LEU A 127 -1.57 9.54 5.07
C LEU A 127 -1.70 10.71 4.07
N LYS A 128 -2.65 11.60 4.35
CA LYS A 128 -2.94 12.75 3.50
C LYS A 128 -2.57 14.06 4.19
N ALA A 129 -2.23 15.07 3.41
CA ALA A 129 -1.85 16.40 3.93
C ALA A 129 -2.89 16.99 4.89
N HIS A 130 -4.19 16.79 4.62
CA HIS A 130 -5.24 17.29 5.51
C HIS A 130 -5.25 16.63 6.89
N THR A 131 -4.79 15.37 7.01
CA THR A 131 -4.68 14.66 8.29
C THR A 131 -3.55 15.28 9.13
N ILE A 132 -2.43 15.59 8.50
CA ILE A 132 -1.31 16.31 9.13
C ILE A 132 -1.75 17.72 9.54
N GLN A 133 -2.47 18.43 8.68
CA GLN A 133 -2.99 19.77 8.99
C GLN A 133 -3.95 19.76 10.18
N ARG A 134 -4.81 18.72 10.31
CA ARG A 134 -5.66 18.56 11.50
C ARG A 134 -4.84 18.42 12.77
N LEU A 135 -3.77 17.63 12.73
CA LEU A 135 -2.86 17.50 13.88
C LEU A 135 -2.29 18.86 14.27
N TYR A 136 -1.77 19.64 13.30
CA TYR A 136 -1.25 20.97 13.61
C TYR A 136 -2.31 21.91 14.18
N ASN A 137 -3.52 21.87 13.67
CA ASN A 137 -4.62 22.67 14.18
C ASN A 137 -5.01 22.25 15.60
N SER A 138 -5.04 20.95 15.92
CA SER A 138 -5.32 20.45 17.28
C SER A 138 -4.25 20.85 18.28
N LEU A 139 -2.98 20.85 17.87
CA LEU A 139 -1.87 21.29 18.73
C LEU A 139 -1.86 22.78 19.00
N SER A 140 -2.49 23.59 18.14
CA SER A 140 -2.62 25.04 18.31
C SER A 140 -3.81 25.47 19.16
N GLN A 141 -4.66 24.53 19.58
CA GLN A 141 -5.84 24.78 20.40
C GLN A 141 -5.69 24.16 21.79
N GLU A 142 -6.30 24.80 22.80
CA GLU A 142 -6.43 24.17 24.12
C GLU A 142 -7.44 23.02 24.02
N HIS A 143 -7.03 21.84 24.49
CA HIS A 143 -7.87 20.66 24.50
C HIS A 143 -7.62 19.85 25.78
N ASP A 144 -8.68 19.42 26.46
CA ASP A 144 -8.66 18.53 27.63
C ASP A 144 -7.66 18.95 28.74
N GLY A 145 -7.53 20.26 29.01
CA GLY A 145 -6.63 20.80 30.02
C GLY A 145 -5.16 20.86 29.60
N GLN A 146 -4.84 20.58 28.34
CA GLN A 146 -3.51 20.82 27.77
C GLN A 146 -3.49 22.20 27.10
N LEU A 147 -2.46 23.00 27.48
CA LEU A 147 -2.24 24.31 26.89
C LEU A 147 -1.86 24.20 25.40
N ALA A 148 -2.38 25.13 24.60
CA ALA A 148 -2.00 25.26 23.20
C ALA A 148 -0.47 25.39 23.05
N LEU A 149 0.10 24.70 22.06
CA LEU A 149 1.51 24.86 21.75
C LEU A 149 1.74 26.16 20.96
N SER A 150 2.87 26.81 21.25
CA SER A 150 3.28 27.99 20.47
C SER A 150 3.54 27.60 18.98
N ALA A 151 3.36 28.54 18.06
CA ALA A 151 3.64 28.33 16.65
C ALA A 151 5.08 27.85 16.39
N LYS A 152 6.05 28.33 17.19
CA LYS A 152 7.45 27.88 17.13
C LYS A 152 7.59 26.40 17.55
N ALA A 153 6.87 25.98 18.60
CA ALA A 153 6.90 24.58 19.05
C ALA A 153 6.29 23.65 17.99
N ILE A 154 5.16 24.02 17.41
CA ILE A 154 4.50 23.26 16.34
C ILE A 154 5.38 23.13 15.10
N LYS A 155 6.11 24.21 14.74
CA LYS A 155 7.03 24.19 13.59
C LYS A 155 8.21 23.21 13.78
N ASN A 156 8.54 22.89 15.02
CA ASN A 156 9.65 21.99 15.35
C ASN A 156 9.20 20.52 15.49
N ILE A 157 7.89 20.25 15.43
CA ILE A 157 7.31 18.90 15.39
C ILE A 157 7.22 18.40 13.95
#